data_da98cbb789e30990c37e56f04f590e3d
#
_entry.id   da98cbb789e30990c37e56f04f590e3d
#
_cell.length_a   1.000
_cell.length_b   1.000
_cell.length_c   1.000
_cell.angle_alpha   90.00
_cell.angle_beta   90.00
_cell.angle_gamma   90.00
#
_symmetry.space_group_name_H-M   'P 1'
#
loop_
_entity.id
_entity.type
_entity.pdbx_description
1 polymer ?
#
loop_
_entity_poly.entity_id
_entity_poly.type
_entity_poly.pdbx_seq_one_letter_code
_entity_poly.pdbx_strand_id
1 'polypeptide(L)'
;MNLALGAYFFLIAFVLAHLEIQIEGPHGWAEKLPTWRWDSPAIRRWFGKPVTGYHLCLVTCILLFLHVPQFYGGSWEREADLLAMFFLLTVTWDFLWFACNRHFGVARFRKGQVWWFPAWALGVPREYFVGIALSFGAALAPALSTGAWADRAEGWALVVGESLILTLVVTAFTLGPRRRASTRR
;
A
#
# COMPACT_ATOMS: atom_id res chain seq x y z
N MET A 1 -14.01 10.72 6.14
CA MET A 1 -12.59 10.44 6.48
C MET A 1 -12.00 11.60 7.23
N ASN A 2 -11.00 11.38 8.11
CA ASN A 2 -10.31 12.45 8.85
C ASN A 2 -8.82 12.08 9.04
N LEU A 3 -7.99 13.08 9.40
CA LEU A 3 -6.53 12.92 9.53
C LEU A 3 -6.13 11.91 10.62
N ALA A 4 -6.85 11.83 11.75
CA ALA A 4 -6.52 10.84 12.77
C ALA A 4 -6.66 9.40 12.26
N LEU A 5 -7.67 9.15 11.44
CA LEU A 5 -7.85 7.86 10.77
C LEU A 5 -6.74 7.63 9.72
N GLY A 6 -6.37 8.67 8.97
CA GLY A 6 -5.26 8.63 8.01
C GLY A 6 -3.95 8.25 8.67
N ALA A 7 -3.57 8.95 9.74
CA ALA A 7 -2.37 8.66 10.53
C ALA A 7 -2.36 7.24 11.10
N TYR A 8 -3.51 6.74 11.57
CA TYR A 8 -3.63 5.37 12.08
C TYR A 8 -3.38 4.33 10.97
N PHE A 9 -3.99 4.50 9.80
CA PHE A 9 -3.77 3.59 8.67
C PHE A 9 -2.33 3.68 8.14
N PHE A 10 -1.73 4.87 8.14
CA PHE A 10 -0.31 5.02 7.82
C PHE A 10 0.58 4.24 8.80
N LEU A 11 0.28 4.30 10.10
CA LEU A 11 1.01 3.51 11.11
C LEU A 11 0.87 2.01 10.84
N ILE A 12 -0.32 1.53 10.48
CA ILE A 12 -0.51 0.13 10.08
C ILE A 12 0.35 -0.20 8.86
N ALA A 13 0.33 0.63 7.81
CA ALA A 13 1.14 0.44 6.61
C ALA A 13 2.64 0.39 6.93
N PHE A 14 3.11 1.27 7.81
CA PHE A 14 4.49 1.32 8.26
C PHE A 14 4.92 0.05 9.02
N VAL A 15 4.08 -0.43 9.94
CA VAL A 15 4.34 -1.66 10.70
C VAL A 15 4.31 -2.87 9.78
N LEU A 16 3.35 -2.95 8.85
CA LEU A 16 3.26 -4.04 7.88
C LEU A 16 4.48 -4.08 6.95
N ALA A 17 4.95 -2.92 6.47
CA ALA A 17 6.17 -2.85 5.67
C ALA A 17 7.38 -3.41 6.43
N HIS A 18 7.53 -3.06 7.71
CA HIS A 18 8.61 -3.60 8.54
C HIS A 18 8.47 -5.09 8.82
N LEU A 19 7.25 -5.57 9.08
CA LEU A 19 6.98 -6.99 9.25
C LEU A 19 7.35 -7.78 8.00
N GLU A 20 6.91 -7.30 6.84
CA GLU A 20 7.19 -7.95 5.55
C GLU A 20 8.69 -7.95 5.23
N ILE A 21 9.42 -6.86 5.54
CA ILE A 21 10.88 -6.81 5.41
C ILE A 21 11.56 -7.89 6.26
N GLN A 22 11.08 -8.16 7.49
CA GLN A 22 11.65 -9.23 8.33
C GLN A 22 11.40 -10.61 7.73
N ILE A 23 10.29 -10.80 7.01
CA ILE A 23 9.90 -12.07 6.42
C ILE A 23 10.58 -12.30 5.06
N GLU A 24 10.56 -11.30 4.17
CA GLU A 24 11.07 -11.40 2.80
C GLU A 24 12.56 -11.04 2.66
N GLY A 25 13.06 -10.20 3.55
CA GLY A 25 14.46 -9.70 3.49
C GLY A 25 14.75 -8.94 2.19
N PRO A 26 15.78 -9.35 1.42
CA PRO A 26 16.15 -8.70 0.15
C PRO A 26 15.28 -9.14 -1.05
N HIS A 27 14.35 -10.08 -0.86
CA HIS A 27 13.60 -10.74 -1.91
C HIS A 27 12.11 -10.41 -1.82
N GLY A 28 11.66 -9.45 -2.61
CA GLY A 28 10.23 -9.08 -2.64
C GLY A 28 9.35 -10.13 -3.30
N TRP A 29 8.05 -9.97 -3.09
CA TRP A 29 7.00 -10.84 -3.64
C TRP A 29 7.16 -12.31 -3.21
N ALA A 30 7.54 -12.54 -1.97
CA ALA A 30 7.75 -13.87 -1.39
C ALA A 30 8.69 -14.77 -2.21
N GLU A 31 9.62 -14.21 -3.00
CA GLU A 31 10.45 -14.94 -3.97
C GLU A 31 11.13 -16.18 -3.38
N LYS A 32 11.63 -16.06 -2.15
CA LYS A 32 12.35 -17.13 -1.43
C LYS A 32 11.53 -17.83 -0.35
N LEU A 33 10.27 -17.44 -0.15
CA LEU A 33 9.44 -18.04 0.88
C LEU A 33 8.89 -19.41 0.44
N PRO A 34 8.78 -20.37 1.36
CA PRO A 34 8.17 -21.68 1.11
C PRO A 34 6.64 -21.55 1.11
N THR A 35 6.10 -20.86 0.12
CA THR A 35 4.66 -20.62 -0.05
C THR A 35 4.18 -21.18 -1.38
N TRP A 36 2.95 -21.66 -1.43
CA TRP A 36 2.36 -22.05 -2.72
C TRP A 36 2.19 -20.85 -3.64
N ARG A 37 2.21 -21.12 -4.94
CA ARG A 37 2.10 -20.11 -5.99
C ARG A 37 1.06 -20.54 -7.01
N TRP A 38 0.11 -19.67 -7.24
CA TRP A 38 -0.82 -19.82 -8.34
C TRP A 38 -0.32 -19.00 -9.52
N ASP A 39 0.27 -19.70 -10.48
CA ASP A 39 0.93 -19.11 -11.65
C ASP A 39 0.32 -19.74 -12.92
N SER A 40 -0.71 -19.10 -13.45
CA SER A 40 -1.35 -19.50 -14.70
C SER A 40 -1.33 -18.35 -15.70
N PRO A 41 -1.51 -18.63 -17.02
CA PRO A 41 -1.60 -17.58 -18.03
C PRO A 41 -2.67 -16.53 -17.73
N ALA A 42 -3.82 -16.95 -17.16
CA ALA A 42 -4.88 -16.04 -16.73
C ALA A 42 -4.41 -15.14 -15.58
N ILE A 43 -3.79 -15.70 -14.54
CA ILE A 43 -3.24 -14.93 -13.41
C ILE A 43 -2.18 -13.94 -13.89
N ARG A 44 -1.24 -14.38 -14.72
CA ARG A 44 -0.22 -13.48 -15.28
C ARG A 44 -0.80 -12.36 -16.13
N ARG A 45 -1.88 -12.63 -16.87
CA ARG A 45 -2.58 -11.62 -17.68
C ARG A 45 -3.22 -10.52 -16.81
N TRP A 46 -3.80 -10.89 -15.67
CA TRP A 46 -4.53 -9.95 -14.80
C TRP A 46 -3.62 -9.26 -13.78
N PHE A 47 -2.71 -10.01 -13.14
CA PHE A 47 -1.88 -9.53 -12.04
C PHE A 47 -0.43 -9.26 -12.45
N GLY A 48 0.00 -9.72 -13.63
CA GLY A 48 1.39 -9.58 -14.09
C GLY A 48 2.42 -10.46 -13.36
N LYS A 49 1.99 -11.13 -12.28
CA LYS A 49 2.81 -11.90 -11.35
C LYS A 49 2.00 -13.04 -10.73
N PRO A 50 2.63 -14.11 -10.21
CA PRO A 50 1.90 -15.19 -9.54
C PRO A 50 1.25 -14.69 -8.25
N VAL A 51 0.07 -15.19 -7.92
CA VAL A 51 -0.53 -15.04 -6.58
C VAL A 51 0.15 -16.02 -5.65
N THR A 52 0.57 -15.58 -4.48
CA THR A 52 1.22 -16.43 -3.47
C THR A 52 0.31 -16.61 -2.26
N GLY A 53 0.38 -17.78 -1.62
CA GLY A 53 -0.38 -18.06 -0.40
C GLY A 53 -0.06 -17.08 0.71
N TYR A 54 1.22 -16.71 0.85
CA TYR A 54 1.65 -15.70 1.80
C TYR A 54 0.88 -14.39 1.67
N HIS A 55 0.91 -13.77 0.46
CA HIS A 55 0.21 -12.49 0.26
C HIS A 55 -1.31 -12.63 0.36
N LEU A 56 -1.88 -13.73 -0.15
CA LEU A 56 -3.32 -13.93 -0.04
C LEU A 56 -3.76 -14.03 1.42
N CYS A 57 -3.08 -14.81 2.24
CA CYS A 57 -3.39 -14.94 3.67
C CYS A 57 -3.18 -13.61 4.40
N LEU A 58 -2.08 -12.90 4.14
CA LEU A 58 -1.76 -11.64 4.79
C LEU A 58 -2.81 -10.57 4.48
N VAL A 59 -3.14 -10.38 3.20
CA VAL A 59 -4.16 -9.41 2.76
C VAL A 59 -5.55 -9.77 3.33
N THR A 60 -5.92 -11.06 3.28
CA THR A 60 -7.19 -11.52 3.86
C THR A 60 -7.24 -11.27 5.36
N CYS A 61 -6.16 -11.55 6.08
CA CYS A 61 -6.08 -11.30 7.52
C CYS A 61 -6.27 -9.82 7.85
N ILE A 62 -5.60 -8.93 7.11
CA ILE A 62 -5.76 -7.48 7.26
C ILE A 62 -7.21 -7.07 7.01
N LEU A 63 -7.82 -7.53 5.92
CA LEU A 63 -9.22 -7.24 5.61
C LEU A 63 -10.16 -7.70 6.73
N LEU A 64 -9.99 -8.91 7.24
CA LEU A 64 -10.81 -9.43 8.34
C LEU A 64 -10.68 -8.56 9.60
N PHE A 65 -9.46 -8.17 9.98
CA PHE A 65 -9.26 -7.30 11.14
C PHE A 65 -9.85 -5.90 10.95
N LEU A 66 -9.71 -5.33 9.76
CA LEU A 66 -10.28 -4.01 9.46
C LEU A 66 -11.82 -4.01 9.49
N HIS A 67 -12.46 -5.16 9.21
CA HIS A 67 -13.92 -5.29 9.24
C HIS A 67 -14.51 -5.58 10.63
N VAL A 68 -13.69 -5.86 11.65
CA VAL A 68 -14.17 -6.12 13.01
C VAL A 68 -15.13 -5.01 13.53
N PRO A 69 -14.85 -3.70 13.33
CA PRO A 69 -15.75 -2.63 13.79
C PRO A 69 -17.15 -2.67 13.14
N GLN A 70 -17.32 -3.30 12.00
CA GLN A 70 -18.62 -3.42 11.32
C GLN A 70 -19.62 -4.29 12.09
N PHE A 71 -19.14 -5.23 12.91
CA PHE A 71 -19.98 -6.05 13.80
C PHE A 71 -20.58 -5.24 14.97
N TYR A 72 -20.03 -4.05 15.26
CA TYR A 72 -20.44 -3.16 16.37
C TYR A 72 -21.21 -1.91 15.90
N GLY A 73 -21.91 -1.99 14.79
CA GLY A 73 -22.71 -0.89 14.25
C GLY A 73 -22.14 -0.31 12.97
N GLY A 74 -21.87 -1.18 12.02
CA GLY A 74 -21.43 -0.82 10.68
C GLY A 74 -22.48 -0.02 9.90
N SER A 75 -22.02 0.80 8.96
CA SER A 75 -22.83 1.47 7.97
C SER A 75 -22.17 1.39 6.60
N TRP A 76 -22.95 1.63 5.55
CA TRP A 76 -22.40 1.69 4.20
C TRP A 76 -21.29 2.75 4.06
N GLU A 77 -21.46 3.91 4.68
CA GLU A 77 -20.48 4.97 4.65
C GLU A 77 -19.15 4.56 5.32
N ARG A 78 -19.23 3.85 6.46
CA ARG A 78 -18.05 3.31 7.14
C ARG A 78 -17.35 2.24 6.31
N GLU A 79 -18.13 1.37 5.67
CA GLU A 79 -17.59 0.34 4.77
C GLU A 79 -16.83 0.97 3.60
N ALA A 80 -17.42 1.99 2.97
CA ALA A 80 -16.80 2.72 1.89
C ALA A 80 -15.51 3.44 2.33
N ASP A 81 -15.50 4.07 3.51
CA ASP A 81 -14.32 4.68 4.10
C ASP A 81 -13.24 3.63 4.39
N LEU A 82 -13.61 2.48 4.93
CA LEU A 82 -12.70 1.38 5.22
C LEU A 82 -12.05 0.84 3.95
N LEU A 83 -12.83 0.60 2.90
CA LEU A 83 -12.31 0.16 1.61
C LEU A 83 -11.41 1.21 0.96
N ALA A 84 -11.78 2.50 1.03
CA ALA A 84 -10.94 3.58 0.55
C ALA A 84 -9.57 3.60 1.27
N MET A 85 -9.59 3.47 2.59
CA MET A 85 -8.39 3.42 3.42
C MET A 85 -7.57 2.15 3.18
N PHE A 86 -8.22 1.00 2.95
CA PHE A 86 -7.54 -0.24 2.62
C PHE A 86 -6.74 -0.14 1.31
N PHE A 87 -7.33 0.40 0.24
CA PHE A 87 -6.62 0.57 -1.03
C PHE A 87 -5.47 1.58 -0.91
N LEU A 88 -5.64 2.66 -0.16
CA LEU A 88 -4.56 3.61 0.11
C LEU A 88 -3.44 2.97 0.95
N LEU A 89 -3.81 2.18 1.97
CA LEU A 89 -2.88 1.43 2.81
C LEU A 89 -2.02 0.48 1.97
N THR A 90 -2.61 -0.27 1.04
CA THR A 90 -1.84 -1.22 0.22
C THR A 90 -0.78 -0.53 -0.64
N VAL A 91 -1.09 0.62 -1.23
CA VAL A 91 -0.12 1.41 -2.00
C VAL A 91 0.97 1.99 -1.09
N THR A 92 0.58 2.54 0.05
CA THR A 92 1.51 3.14 1.03
C THR A 92 2.43 2.08 1.62
N TRP A 93 1.89 0.94 2.02
CA TRP A 93 2.61 -0.20 2.58
C TRP A 93 3.65 -0.73 1.60
N ASP A 94 3.26 -1.00 0.35
CA ASP A 94 4.17 -1.49 -0.67
C ASP A 94 5.33 -0.52 -0.92
N PHE A 95 5.07 0.78 -1.04
CA PHE A 95 6.15 1.76 -1.21
C PHE A 95 7.05 1.86 0.02
N LEU A 96 6.49 1.82 1.25
CA LEU A 96 7.26 1.83 2.48
C LEU A 96 8.16 0.60 2.62
N TRP A 97 7.76 -0.55 2.05
CA TRP A 97 8.66 -1.70 1.95
C TRP A 97 9.97 -1.34 1.22
N PHE A 98 9.91 -0.62 0.10
CA PHE A 98 11.12 -0.15 -0.60
C PHE A 98 11.86 0.92 0.20
N ALA A 99 11.15 1.87 0.79
CA ALA A 99 11.73 2.99 1.52
C ALA A 99 12.51 2.51 2.77
N CYS A 100 11.95 1.55 3.51
CA CYS A 100 12.50 1.05 4.76
C CYS A 100 13.44 -0.14 4.57
N ASN A 101 13.33 -0.89 3.46
CA ASN A 101 14.12 -2.10 3.24
C ASN A 101 15.60 -1.77 2.96
N ARG A 102 16.46 -2.02 3.94
CA ARG A 102 17.92 -1.77 3.84
C ARG A 102 18.60 -2.70 2.84
N HIS A 103 18.03 -3.88 2.58
CA HIS A 103 18.59 -4.89 1.70
C HIS A 103 18.24 -4.64 0.23
N PHE A 104 17.06 -4.08 -0.03
CA PHE A 104 16.60 -3.76 -1.39
C PHE A 104 16.84 -2.27 -1.72
N GLY A 105 16.17 -1.39 -1.01
CA GLY A 105 16.32 0.06 -1.06
C GLY A 105 15.55 0.74 -2.20
N VAL A 106 15.15 1.99 -1.93
CA VAL A 106 14.42 2.86 -2.87
C VAL A 106 15.15 3.06 -4.20
N ALA A 107 16.49 2.99 -4.24
CA ALA A 107 17.25 3.14 -5.48
C ALA A 107 16.90 2.08 -6.54
N ARG A 108 16.39 0.92 -6.12
CA ARG A 108 15.92 -0.14 -7.02
C ARG A 108 14.44 -0.01 -7.39
N PHE A 109 13.71 0.94 -6.81
CA PHE A 109 12.31 1.20 -7.16
C PHE A 109 12.23 1.88 -8.53
N ARG A 110 12.45 1.10 -9.58
CA ARG A 110 12.40 1.53 -10.98
C ARG A 110 12.14 0.38 -11.93
N LYS A 111 11.62 0.71 -13.11
CA LYS A 111 11.34 -0.25 -14.17
C LYS A 111 12.56 -1.15 -14.46
N GLY A 112 12.33 -2.46 -14.53
CA GLY A 112 13.36 -3.45 -14.81
C GLY A 112 14.15 -3.92 -13.59
N GLN A 113 14.03 -3.28 -12.43
CA GLN A 113 14.67 -3.72 -11.18
C GLN A 113 13.69 -4.44 -10.24
N VAL A 114 12.39 -4.26 -10.46
CA VAL A 114 11.31 -4.87 -9.68
C VAL A 114 10.52 -5.78 -10.60
N TRP A 115 10.86 -7.07 -10.59
CA TRP A 115 10.30 -8.04 -11.54
C TRP A 115 8.80 -8.29 -11.38
N TRP A 116 8.26 -8.08 -10.17
CA TRP A 116 6.83 -8.27 -9.89
C TRP A 116 5.96 -7.06 -10.27
N PHE A 117 6.54 -6.00 -10.81
CA PHE A 117 5.83 -4.89 -11.43
C PHE A 117 6.17 -4.81 -12.93
N PRO A 118 5.40 -5.52 -13.78
CA PRO A 118 5.69 -5.58 -15.21
C PRO A 118 5.38 -4.27 -15.94
N ALA A 119 4.42 -3.48 -15.44
CA ALA A 119 3.95 -2.26 -16.08
C ALA A 119 4.19 -1.02 -15.21
N TRP A 120 4.79 0.01 -15.83
CA TRP A 120 5.16 1.27 -15.17
C TRP A 120 4.63 2.45 -15.97
N ALA A 121 4.17 3.48 -15.27
CA ALA A 121 3.77 4.78 -15.83
C ALA A 121 4.27 5.91 -14.91
N LEU A 122 4.75 7.01 -15.47
CA LEU A 122 5.24 8.18 -14.72
C LEU A 122 6.26 7.84 -13.62
N GLY A 123 7.05 6.78 -13.80
CA GLY A 123 8.08 6.38 -12.82
C GLY A 123 7.59 5.53 -11.66
N VAL A 124 6.31 5.14 -11.61
CA VAL A 124 5.73 4.27 -10.60
C VAL A 124 4.98 3.07 -11.22
N PRO A 125 4.78 1.96 -10.47
CA PRO A 125 3.99 0.82 -10.95
C PRO A 125 2.55 1.23 -11.30
N ARG A 126 1.99 0.65 -12.38
CA ARG A 126 0.59 0.88 -12.77
C ARG A 126 -0.41 0.51 -11.68
N GLU A 127 -0.09 -0.48 -10.89
CA GLU A 127 -0.87 -0.97 -9.75
C GLU A 127 -1.13 0.15 -8.72
N TYR A 128 -0.21 1.10 -8.57
CA TYR A 128 -0.40 2.25 -7.67
C TYR A 128 -1.53 3.17 -8.15
N PHE A 129 -1.60 3.43 -9.47
CA PHE A 129 -2.72 4.21 -10.02
C PHE A 129 -4.06 3.49 -9.85
N VAL A 130 -4.07 2.16 -10.01
CA VAL A 130 -5.26 1.34 -9.76
C VAL A 130 -5.67 1.42 -8.29
N GLY A 131 -4.73 1.24 -7.36
CA GLY A 131 -5.00 1.33 -5.92
C GLY A 131 -5.55 2.71 -5.51
N ILE A 132 -4.94 3.79 -6.01
CA ILE A 132 -5.41 5.17 -5.76
C ILE A 132 -6.79 5.41 -6.38
N ALA A 133 -7.05 4.93 -7.59
CA ALA A 133 -8.35 5.07 -8.24
C ALA A 133 -9.45 4.30 -7.50
N LEU A 134 -9.16 3.07 -7.03
CA LEU A 134 -10.08 2.28 -6.21
C LEU A 134 -10.33 2.95 -4.86
N SER A 135 -9.29 3.50 -4.22
CA SER A 135 -9.42 4.28 -3.00
C SER A 135 -10.34 5.49 -3.19
N PHE A 136 -10.13 6.25 -4.26
CA PHE A 136 -10.95 7.42 -4.58
C PHE A 136 -12.40 7.02 -4.88
N GLY A 137 -12.62 6.00 -5.71
CA GLY A 137 -13.95 5.51 -6.05
C GLY A 137 -14.73 5.04 -4.81
N ALA A 138 -14.08 4.28 -3.92
CA ALA A 138 -14.68 3.85 -2.66
C ALA A 138 -15.00 5.05 -1.76
N ALA A 139 -14.10 6.03 -1.65
CA ALA A 139 -14.33 7.25 -0.87
C ALA A 139 -15.54 8.05 -1.36
N LEU A 140 -15.78 8.10 -2.66
CA LEU A 140 -16.90 8.83 -3.26
C LEU A 140 -18.22 8.04 -3.28
N ALA A 141 -18.19 6.72 -3.13
CA ALA A 141 -19.39 5.88 -3.27
C ALA A 141 -20.58 6.32 -2.40
N PRO A 142 -20.43 6.76 -1.14
CA PRO A 142 -21.55 7.27 -0.34
C PRO A 142 -22.18 8.56 -0.89
N ALA A 143 -21.45 9.34 -1.69
CA ALA A 143 -22.02 10.56 -2.29
C ALA A 143 -23.13 10.27 -3.31
N LEU A 144 -23.22 9.04 -3.83
CA LEU A 144 -24.31 8.60 -4.69
C LEU A 144 -25.69 8.73 -4.00
N SER A 145 -25.74 8.54 -2.68
CA SER A 145 -26.98 8.66 -1.90
C SER A 145 -27.12 9.98 -1.15
N THR A 146 -25.99 10.59 -0.77
CA THR A 146 -25.98 11.82 0.06
C THR A 146 -25.81 13.11 -0.74
N GLY A 147 -25.30 13.04 -1.96
CA GLY A 147 -24.92 14.22 -2.75
C GLY A 147 -23.65 14.95 -2.28
N ALA A 148 -22.97 14.47 -1.24
CA ALA A 148 -21.84 15.14 -0.59
C ALA A 148 -20.50 14.92 -1.34
N TRP A 149 -20.47 15.13 -2.64
CA TRP A 149 -19.28 14.86 -3.49
C TRP A 149 -18.06 15.66 -3.09
N ALA A 150 -18.24 16.98 -2.86
CA ALA A 150 -17.12 17.88 -2.52
C ALA A 150 -16.49 17.50 -1.18
N ASP A 151 -17.30 17.30 -0.15
CA ASP A 151 -16.83 16.97 1.20
C ASP A 151 -16.10 15.60 1.22
N ARG A 152 -16.61 14.65 0.44
CA ARG A 152 -15.99 13.32 0.31
C ARG A 152 -14.66 13.39 -0.43
N ALA A 153 -14.59 14.13 -1.52
CA ALA A 153 -13.36 14.33 -2.28
C ALA A 153 -12.31 15.08 -1.48
N GLU A 154 -12.68 16.14 -0.75
CA GLU A 154 -11.80 16.89 0.14
C GLU A 154 -11.25 16.01 1.27
N GLY A 155 -12.13 15.30 1.98
CA GLY A 155 -11.70 14.37 3.04
C GLY A 155 -10.74 13.29 2.55
N TRP A 156 -10.95 12.75 1.36
CA TRP A 156 -10.04 11.82 0.73
C TRP A 156 -8.70 12.47 0.36
N ALA A 157 -8.73 13.65 -0.26
CA ALA A 157 -7.52 14.37 -0.66
C ALA A 157 -6.64 14.74 0.55
N LEU A 158 -7.24 15.14 1.67
CA LEU A 158 -6.51 15.42 2.92
C LEU A 158 -5.78 14.17 3.43
N VAL A 159 -6.43 13.03 3.47
CA VAL A 159 -5.82 11.76 3.94
C VAL A 159 -4.74 11.26 3.00
N VAL A 160 -4.92 11.39 1.68
CA VAL A 160 -3.88 11.05 0.70
C VAL A 160 -2.68 11.98 0.83
N GLY A 161 -2.92 13.28 0.98
CA GLY A 161 -1.87 14.29 1.22
C GLY A 161 -1.07 14.00 2.49
N GLU A 162 -1.75 13.66 3.58
CA GLU A 162 -1.12 13.24 4.84
C GLU A 162 -0.26 12.00 4.65
N SER A 163 -0.81 10.93 4.04
CA SER A 163 -0.08 9.70 3.77
C SER A 163 1.17 9.94 2.93
N LEU A 164 1.07 10.80 1.91
CA LEU A 164 2.20 11.17 1.07
C LEU A 164 3.28 11.92 1.87
N ILE A 165 2.90 12.91 2.68
CA ILE A 165 3.83 13.67 3.52
C ILE A 165 4.56 12.72 4.49
N LEU A 166 3.84 11.87 5.20
CA LEU A 166 4.42 10.92 6.13
C LEU A 166 5.35 9.93 5.43
N THR A 167 4.98 9.46 4.24
CA THR A 167 5.82 8.59 3.41
C THR A 167 7.13 9.30 2.99
N LEU A 168 7.06 10.57 2.59
CA LEU A 168 8.23 11.38 2.23
C LEU A 168 9.14 11.59 3.45
N VAL A 169 8.58 11.89 4.62
CA VAL A 169 9.32 12.05 5.87
C VAL A 169 10.06 10.75 6.22
N VAL A 170 9.39 9.61 6.24
CA VAL A 170 10.02 8.30 6.50
C VAL A 170 11.12 8.02 5.49
N THR A 171 10.87 8.26 4.19
CA THR A 171 11.87 8.05 3.13
C THR A 171 13.10 8.94 3.33
N ALA A 172 12.92 10.21 3.69
CA ALA A 172 14.02 11.12 3.96
C ALA A 172 14.88 10.65 5.16
N PHE A 173 14.25 10.17 6.23
CA PHE A 173 14.96 9.61 7.38
C PHE A 173 15.75 8.35 7.03
N THR A 174 15.20 7.46 6.21
CA THR A 174 15.88 6.22 5.81
C THR A 174 17.04 6.45 4.85
N LEU A 175 17.01 7.50 4.03
CA LEU A 175 18.08 7.88 3.11
C LEU A 175 19.18 8.72 3.77
N GLY A 176 18.85 9.53 4.76
CA GLY A 176 19.79 10.47 5.41
C GLY A 176 21.05 9.84 5.99
N PRO A 177 21.00 8.75 6.76
CA PRO A 177 22.19 8.11 7.33
C PRO A 177 23.15 7.51 6.30
N ARG A 178 22.63 7.07 5.15
CA ARG A 178 23.44 6.41 4.10
C ARG A 178 24.39 7.38 3.38
N ARG A 179 24.02 8.63 3.20
CA ARG A 179 24.90 9.66 2.58
C ARG A 179 26.11 9.98 3.44
N ARG A 180 25.98 9.96 4.77
CA ARG A 180 27.09 10.24 5.70
C ARG A 180 28.14 9.12 5.79
N ALA A 181 27.74 7.87 5.53
CA ALA A 181 28.68 6.74 5.54
C ALA A 181 29.51 6.64 4.24
N SER A 182 28.98 7.10 3.10
CA SER A 182 29.70 7.09 1.80
C SER A 182 30.73 8.21 1.65
N THR A 183 30.62 9.31 2.40
CA THR A 183 31.57 10.43 2.37
C THR A 183 32.75 10.28 3.34
N ARG A 184 32.80 9.17 4.09
CA ARG A 184 33.89 8.88 5.05
C ARG A 184 34.81 7.72 4.64
N ARG A 185 34.79 7.29 3.37
CA ARG A 185 35.74 6.30 2.82
C ARG A 185 36.63 6.92 1.77
#